data_93d584cb1bbda1481278f2d2dbfd66dd
#
_entry.id   93d584cb1bbda1481278f2d2dbfd66dd
#
_cell.length_a   1.000
_cell.length_b   1.000
_cell.length_c   1.000
_cell.angle_alpha   90.00
_cell.angle_beta   90.00
_cell.angle_gamma   90.00
#
_symmetry.space_group_name_H-M   'P 1'
#
loop_
_entity.id
_entity.type
_entity.pdbx_description
1 polymer ?
#
loop_
_entity_poly.entity_id
_entity_poly.type
_entity_poly.pdbx_seq_one_letter_code
_entity_poly.pdbx_strand_id
1 'polypeptide(L)'
;MKFYKLILIVLVAFGINACNQKTAKQEGSDNVQYFRSIQFSETPWDIEKGTHPITAEDAKTVNNYKFTYNENGTLASVEYNRNNVLLDYSSIGAAKITYTYDGNKQIKHFFNEKGEPAKNGGASVSEYTLDESGVRIAMRFLDENNTPVENRNKINNYKWKRLPDGMVQELRYNLAGESVVMNEFCPFYELRFTYDANGFVTRMANYQADTLYNCTAENCGDIGVSYFLFENNAAGDLLSFSVHNASGQSSNLYWGWSKRLNIVDENGFVMETTQFDQDNEYLGGKNLPIIKSEYDEHGALVKRISMDKDKNVENNPADGVAITKYTYDEQGRRTETLKYDKNEVLVPAKV
;
A
#
# COMPACT_ATOMS: atom_id res chain seq x y z
N MET A 1 63.40 -33.06 -28.34
CA MET A 1 61.99 -33.49 -28.29
C MET A 1 61.22 -32.50 -27.44
N LYS A 2 60.42 -31.63 -28.06
CA LYS A 2 59.58 -30.64 -27.35
C LYS A 2 58.14 -31.15 -27.28
N PHE A 3 57.64 -31.42 -26.08
CA PHE A 3 56.26 -31.79 -25.85
C PHE A 3 55.40 -30.54 -25.75
N TYR A 4 54.48 -30.31 -26.70
CA TYR A 4 53.44 -29.33 -26.64
C TYR A 4 52.27 -29.94 -25.81
N LYS A 5 51.94 -29.30 -24.71
CA LYS A 5 50.70 -29.56 -23.97
C LYS A 5 49.54 -28.80 -24.63
N LEU A 6 48.60 -29.56 -25.16
CA LEU A 6 47.34 -29.06 -25.70
C LEU A 6 46.42 -28.78 -24.51
N ILE A 7 46.07 -27.53 -24.28
CA ILE A 7 45.06 -27.16 -23.27
C ILE A 7 43.71 -27.11 -23.99
N LEU A 8 42.87 -28.08 -23.66
CA LEU A 8 41.49 -28.14 -24.12
C LEU A 8 40.62 -27.21 -23.25
N ILE A 9 40.20 -26.06 -23.83
CA ILE A 9 39.26 -25.15 -23.20
C ILE A 9 37.85 -25.71 -23.46
N VAL A 10 37.21 -26.26 -22.43
CA VAL A 10 35.79 -26.63 -22.46
C VAL A 10 34.99 -25.39 -22.18
N LEU A 11 34.39 -24.80 -23.21
CA LEU A 11 33.34 -23.75 -23.07
C LEU A 11 32.06 -24.42 -22.59
N VAL A 12 31.77 -24.25 -21.29
CA VAL A 12 30.45 -24.60 -20.72
C VAL A 12 29.53 -23.43 -21.06
N ALA A 13 28.70 -23.59 -22.08
CA ALA A 13 27.61 -22.69 -22.38
C ALA A 13 26.52 -22.86 -21.29
N PHE A 14 26.48 -21.97 -20.32
CA PHE A 14 25.31 -21.82 -19.46
C PHE A 14 24.17 -21.27 -20.31
N GLY A 15 23.27 -22.14 -20.71
CA GLY A 15 21.98 -21.78 -21.27
C GLY A 15 21.18 -21.04 -20.20
N ILE A 16 21.07 -19.74 -20.35
CA ILE A 16 20.11 -18.90 -19.60
C ILE A 16 18.74 -19.29 -20.15
N ASN A 17 18.06 -20.22 -19.48
CA ASN A 17 16.63 -20.39 -19.64
C ASN A 17 15.95 -19.18 -19.03
N ALA A 18 15.87 -18.07 -19.80
CA ALA A 18 14.90 -17.04 -19.54
C ALA A 18 13.51 -17.69 -19.64
N CYS A 19 12.89 -17.92 -18.50
CA CYS A 19 11.49 -18.27 -18.42
C CYS A 19 10.72 -17.12 -19.10
N ASN A 20 10.39 -17.30 -20.39
CA ASN A 20 9.37 -16.51 -21.06
C ASN A 20 8.03 -16.81 -20.39
N GLN A 21 7.70 -16.08 -19.34
CA GLN A 21 6.30 -15.90 -19.00
C GLN A 21 5.68 -15.20 -20.23
N LYS A 22 4.94 -15.97 -21.02
CA LYS A 22 4.03 -15.44 -22.00
C LYS A 22 3.03 -14.59 -21.23
N THR A 23 3.28 -13.29 -21.14
CA THR A 23 2.24 -12.31 -20.87
C THR A 23 1.16 -12.55 -21.91
N ALA A 24 -0.01 -13.00 -21.48
CA ALA A 24 -1.18 -13.09 -22.33
C ALA A 24 -1.33 -11.72 -23.01
N LYS A 25 -1.28 -11.70 -24.35
CA LYS A 25 -1.58 -10.49 -25.10
C LYS A 25 -3.02 -10.12 -24.79
N GLN A 26 -3.17 -9.05 -24.01
CA GLN A 26 -4.45 -8.46 -23.66
C GLN A 26 -5.01 -7.83 -24.97
N GLU A 27 -6.12 -8.33 -25.45
CA GLU A 27 -6.90 -7.70 -26.53
C GLU A 27 -7.62 -6.47 -25.94
N GLY A 28 -6.89 -5.37 -25.85
CA GLY A 28 -7.38 -4.03 -25.52
C GLY A 28 -6.51 -3.04 -26.26
N SER A 29 -6.94 -1.79 -26.42
CA SER A 29 -6.04 -0.75 -26.96
C SER A 29 -4.73 -0.80 -26.15
N ASP A 30 -3.58 -0.79 -26.79
CA ASP A 30 -2.25 -0.97 -26.17
C ASP A 30 -2.01 -0.08 -24.94
N ASN A 31 -2.87 0.89 -24.68
CA ASN A 31 -2.77 1.92 -23.65
C ASN A 31 -3.68 1.70 -22.42
N VAL A 32 -4.45 0.62 -22.32
CA VAL A 32 -5.34 0.35 -21.17
C VAL A 32 -5.11 -1.04 -20.62
N GLN A 33 -4.95 -1.11 -19.29
CA GLN A 33 -4.77 -2.36 -18.55
C GLN A 33 -5.73 -2.41 -17.37
N TYR A 34 -6.15 -3.61 -16.97
CA TYR A 34 -7.09 -3.83 -15.88
C TYR A 34 -6.48 -4.78 -14.85
N PHE A 35 -6.69 -4.47 -13.57
CA PHE A 35 -6.13 -5.22 -12.45
C PHE A 35 -7.14 -5.38 -11.33
N ARG A 36 -7.10 -6.49 -10.60
CA ARG A 36 -7.95 -6.72 -9.44
C ARG A 36 -7.51 -5.92 -8.23
N SER A 37 -6.21 -5.69 -8.08
CA SER A 37 -5.63 -5.08 -6.90
C SER A 37 -4.51 -4.09 -7.26
N ILE A 38 -4.03 -3.39 -6.24
CA ILE A 38 -2.93 -2.42 -6.32
C ILE A 38 -1.79 -2.92 -5.43
N GLN A 39 -0.57 -2.81 -5.93
CA GLN A 39 0.64 -3.09 -5.17
C GLN A 39 0.67 -2.27 -3.87
N PHE A 40 1.02 -2.92 -2.77
CA PHE A 40 1.24 -2.27 -1.49
C PHE A 40 2.36 -1.22 -1.58
N SER A 41 2.14 -0.07 -0.93
CA SER A 41 3.10 1.03 -0.83
C SER A 41 2.96 1.76 0.49
N GLU A 42 4.08 2.23 1.05
CA GLU A 42 4.16 3.02 2.30
C GLU A 42 4.63 4.47 2.07
N THR A 43 4.90 4.86 0.83
CA THR A 43 5.43 6.18 0.52
C THR A 43 4.82 6.76 -0.76
N PRO A 44 4.55 8.08 -0.79
CA PRO A 44 4.14 8.75 -2.03
C PRO A 44 5.22 8.74 -3.14
N TRP A 45 6.42 8.27 -2.83
CA TRP A 45 7.46 8.06 -3.83
C TRP A 45 7.10 7.00 -4.88
N ASP A 46 6.38 5.97 -4.44
CA ASP A 46 5.94 4.90 -5.31
C ASP A 46 4.89 5.41 -6.32
N ILE A 47 4.97 4.87 -7.54
CA ILE A 47 3.93 5.05 -8.56
C ILE A 47 2.95 3.90 -8.40
N GLU A 48 1.66 4.17 -8.55
CA GLU A 48 0.63 3.14 -8.50
C GLU A 48 0.91 2.06 -9.55
N LYS A 49 0.89 0.80 -9.11
CA LYS A 49 1.04 -0.39 -9.96
C LYS A 49 -0.11 -1.34 -9.70
N GLY A 50 -0.70 -1.85 -10.76
CA GLY A 50 -1.73 -2.88 -10.67
C GLY A 50 -1.11 -4.26 -10.45
N THR A 51 -1.81 -5.10 -9.69
CA THR A 51 -1.52 -6.52 -9.50
C THR A 51 -2.75 -7.35 -9.88
N HIS A 52 -2.55 -8.64 -10.16
CA HIS A 52 -3.61 -9.54 -10.62
C HIS A 52 -4.30 -9.02 -11.88
N PRO A 53 -3.61 -9.05 -13.05
CA PRO A 53 -4.16 -8.55 -14.30
C PRO A 53 -5.37 -9.38 -14.73
N ILE A 54 -6.38 -8.69 -15.28
CA ILE A 54 -7.61 -9.29 -15.83
C ILE A 54 -7.87 -8.79 -17.24
N THR A 55 -8.80 -9.45 -17.93
CA THR A 55 -9.21 -9.04 -19.27
C THR A 55 -10.17 -7.85 -19.24
N ALA A 56 -10.32 -7.14 -20.36
CA ALA A 56 -11.31 -6.07 -20.50
C ALA A 56 -12.76 -6.61 -20.36
N GLU A 57 -12.99 -7.88 -20.68
CA GLU A 57 -14.29 -8.52 -20.50
C GLU A 57 -14.60 -8.76 -19.03
N ASP A 58 -13.65 -9.32 -18.26
CA ASP A 58 -13.80 -9.51 -16.81
C ASP A 58 -14.05 -8.18 -16.10
N ALA A 59 -13.38 -7.11 -16.53
CA ALA A 59 -13.52 -5.77 -15.95
C ALA A 59 -14.94 -5.19 -16.05
N LYS A 60 -15.81 -5.75 -16.89
CA LYS A 60 -17.22 -5.36 -16.95
C LYS A 60 -18.04 -5.92 -15.79
N THR A 61 -17.62 -7.04 -15.21
CA THR A 61 -18.40 -7.76 -14.21
C THR A 61 -17.80 -7.66 -12.82
N VAL A 62 -16.49 -7.35 -12.70
CA VAL A 62 -15.80 -7.31 -11.41
C VAL A 62 -15.21 -5.93 -11.11
N ASN A 63 -15.13 -5.61 -9.81
CA ASN A 63 -14.44 -4.41 -9.34
C ASN A 63 -12.96 -4.50 -9.70
N ASN A 64 -12.42 -3.43 -10.27
CA ASN A 64 -11.08 -3.44 -10.81
C ASN A 64 -10.45 -2.04 -10.82
N TYR A 65 -9.14 -2.01 -11.00
CA TYR A 65 -8.37 -0.81 -11.27
C TYR A 65 -8.03 -0.75 -12.77
N LYS A 66 -8.58 0.25 -13.46
CA LYS A 66 -8.30 0.53 -14.85
C LYS A 66 -7.15 1.53 -14.93
N PHE A 67 -6.03 1.11 -15.51
CA PHE A 67 -4.88 1.93 -15.78
C PHE A 67 -4.91 2.38 -17.23
N THR A 68 -4.78 3.69 -17.45
CA THR A 68 -4.64 4.27 -18.79
C THR A 68 -3.28 4.90 -18.91
N TYR A 69 -2.60 4.64 -20.01
CA TYR A 69 -1.28 5.17 -20.29
C TYR A 69 -1.32 6.12 -21.48
N ASN A 70 -0.44 7.11 -21.49
CA ASN A 70 -0.19 7.96 -22.64
C ASN A 70 0.57 7.19 -23.74
N GLU A 71 0.63 7.72 -24.96
CA GLU A 71 1.36 7.12 -26.09
C GLU A 71 2.85 6.86 -25.78
N ASN A 72 3.46 7.67 -24.91
CA ASN A 72 4.84 7.52 -24.46
C ASN A 72 5.02 6.52 -23.29
N GLY A 73 3.95 5.79 -22.89
CA GLY A 73 3.97 4.81 -21.83
C GLY A 73 3.90 5.37 -20.40
N THR A 74 3.76 6.69 -20.22
CA THR A 74 3.55 7.27 -18.89
C THR A 74 2.11 7.08 -18.43
N LEU A 75 1.89 6.93 -17.11
CA LEU A 75 0.57 6.72 -16.53
C LEU A 75 -0.29 8.00 -16.68
N ALA A 76 -1.46 7.88 -17.30
CA ALA A 76 -2.41 8.97 -17.50
C ALA A 76 -3.53 8.97 -16.46
N SER A 77 -4.06 7.79 -16.09
CA SER A 77 -5.05 7.67 -15.02
C SER A 77 -5.08 6.29 -14.38
N VAL A 78 -5.58 6.25 -13.14
CA VAL A 78 -6.00 5.03 -12.45
C VAL A 78 -7.44 5.24 -11.97
N GLU A 79 -8.33 4.32 -12.31
CA GLU A 79 -9.75 4.39 -11.97
C GLU A 79 -10.16 3.11 -11.24
N TYR A 80 -10.75 3.23 -10.04
CA TYR A 80 -11.41 2.11 -9.38
C TYR A 80 -12.85 2.06 -9.90
N ASN A 81 -13.18 0.99 -10.62
CA ASN A 81 -14.44 0.93 -11.33
C ASN A 81 -14.97 -0.50 -11.53
N ARG A 82 -16.22 -0.61 -11.98
CA ARG A 82 -16.80 -1.80 -12.60
C ARG A 82 -17.63 -1.36 -13.80
N ASN A 83 -17.41 -1.98 -14.97
CA ASN A 83 -18.07 -1.61 -16.21
C ASN A 83 -18.01 -0.11 -16.54
N ASN A 84 -16.85 0.53 -16.32
CA ASN A 84 -16.60 1.97 -16.45
C ASN A 84 -17.43 2.88 -15.52
N VAL A 85 -18.10 2.35 -14.51
CA VAL A 85 -18.74 3.13 -13.43
C VAL A 85 -17.74 3.26 -12.29
N LEU A 86 -17.39 4.49 -11.90
CA LEU A 86 -16.48 4.76 -10.78
C LEU A 86 -17.10 4.28 -9.46
N LEU A 87 -16.27 3.65 -8.64
CA LEU A 87 -16.63 3.12 -7.33
C LEU A 87 -15.92 3.87 -6.21
N ASP A 88 -16.52 3.87 -5.03
CA ASP A 88 -15.95 4.36 -3.79
C ASP A 88 -15.07 3.30 -3.07
N TYR A 89 -14.46 3.71 -1.94
CA TYR A 89 -13.64 2.83 -1.07
C TYR A 89 -12.47 2.12 -1.75
N SER A 90 -11.83 2.79 -2.69
CA SER A 90 -10.61 2.28 -3.34
C SER A 90 -9.39 2.30 -2.39
N SER A 91 -8.40 1.45 -2.67
CA SER A 91 -7.11 1.45 -1.94
C SER A 91 -6.18 2.61 -2.31
N ILE A 92 -6.47 3.34 -3.39
CA ILE A 92 -5.70 4.52 -3.83
C ILE A 92 -6.18 5.84 -3.21
N GLY A 93 -7.19 5.78 -2.32
CA GLY A 93 -7.72 6.95 -1.61
C GLY A 93 -8.56 7.91 -2.47
N ALA A 94 -8.94 7.51 -3.66
CA ALA A 94 -9.83 8.21 -4.58
C ALA A 94 -10.50 7.21 -5.53
N ALA A 95 -11.67 7.54 -6.09
CA ALA A 95 -12.29 6.71 -7.12
C ALA A 95 -11.51 6.77 -8.45
N LYS A 96 -10.90 7.92 -8.73
CA LYS A 96 -10.05 8.14 -9.88
C LYS A 96 -8.90 9.07 -9.54
N ILE A 97 -7.74 8.75 -10.13
CA ILE A 97 -6.56 9.62 -10.15
C ILE A 97 -6.23 9.93 -11.60
N THR A 98 -5.86 11.17 -11.91
CA THR A 98 -5.30 11.53 -13.21
C THR A 98 -3.90 12.10 -13.04
N TYR A 99 -3.07 11.91 -14.06
CA TYR A 99 -1.70 12.40 -14.12
C TYR A 99 -1.53 13.28 -15.34
N THR A 100 -0.94 14.45 -15.15
CA THR A 100 -0.45 15.32 -16.22
C THR A 100 1.03 15.56 -16.04
N TYR A 101 1.73 15.84 -17.14
CA TYR A 101 3.18 16.03 -17.16
C TYR A 101 3.50 17.34 -17.86
N ASP A 102 4.39 18.14 -17.25
CA ASP A 102 4.86 19.41 -17.78
C ASP A 102 6.35 19.57 -17.44
N GLY A 103 7.21 19.40 -18.46
CA GLY A 103 8.65 19.38 -18.27
C GLY A 103 9.07 18.26 -17.31
N ASN A 104 9.68 18.63 -16.19
CA ASN A 104 10.07 17.71 -15.11
C ASN A 104 9.04 17.58 -14.01
N LYS A 105 7.79 17.98 -14.23
CA LYS A 105 6.70 17.87 -13.27
C LYS A 105 5.74 16.76 -13.63
N GLN A 106 5.28 16.03 -12.63
CA GLN A 106 4.14 15.13 -12.69
C GLN A 106 3.08 15.66 -11.71
N ILE A 107 1.88 15.92 -12.19
CA ILE A 107 0.79 16.48 -11.38
C ILE A 107 -0.30 15.43 -11.26
N LYS A 108 -0.70 15.11 -10.03
CA LYS A 108 -1.68 14.11 -9.68
C LYS A 108 -2.92 14.79 -9.10
N HIS A 109 -4.09 14.55 -9.72
CA HIS A 109 -5.39 15.03 -9.26
C HIS A 109 -6.25 13.86 -8.80
N PHE A 110 -7.14 14.12 -7.83
CA PHE A 110 -8.04 13.13 -7.22
C PHE A 110 -9.50 13.45 -7.52
N PHE A 111 -10.30 12.40 -7.75
CA PHE A 111 -11.73 12.50 -8.03
C PHE A 111 -12.51 11.47 -7.22
N ASN A 112 -13.73 11.83 -6.81
CA ASN A 112 -14.68 10.94 -6.16
C ASN A 112 -15.40 10.03 -7.18
N GLU A 113 -16.32 9.21 -6.70
CA GLU A 113 -17.12 8.27 -7.49
C GLU A 113 -18.12 8.97 -8.45
N LYS A 114 -18.36 10.27 -8.27
CA LYS A 114 -19.16 11.11 -9.18
C LYS A 114 -18.32 11.78 -10.27
N GLY A 115 -16.99 11.59 -10.21
CA GLY A 115 -16.05 12.26 -11.11
C GLY A 115 -15.79 13.74 -10.75
N GLU A 116 -16.20 14.16 -9.56
CA GLU A 116 -15.96 15.50 -9.06
C GLU A 116 -14.58 15.58 -8.40
N PRO A 117 -13.87 16.74 -8.42
CA PRO A 117 -12.62 16.92 -7.71
C PRO A 117 -12.75 16.55 -6.23
N ALA A 118 -11.78 15.82 -5.71
CA ALA A 118 -11.75 15.34 -4.34
C ALA A 118 -10.42 15.64 -3.66
N LYS A 119 -10.39 15.50 -2.32
CA LYS A 119 -9.18 15.64 -1.52
C LYS A 119 -8.70 14.27 -1.04
N ASN A 120 -7.41 14.02 -1.18
CA ASN A 120 -6.76 12.88 -0.56
C ASN A 120 -5.82 13.37 0.55
N GLY A 121 -6.07 12.94 1.80
CA GLY A 121 -5.28 13.38 2.96
C GLY A 121 -5.37 14.89 3.29
N GLY A 122 -6.32 15.62 2.68
CA GLY A 122 -6.51 17.07 2.85
C GLY A 122 -6.03 17.91 1.68
N ALA A 123 -5.29 17.36 0.72
CA ALA A 123 -4.80 18.02 -0.48
C ALA A 123 -5.62 17.64 -1.72
N SER A 124 -5.84 18.60 -2.61
CA SER A 124 -6.54 18.40 -3.90
C SER A 124 -5.58 17.95 -5.01
N VAL A 125 -4.29 18.31 -4.88
CA VAL A 125 -3.26 18.08 -5.89
C VAL A 125 -1.97 17.65 -5.21
N SER A 126 -1.28 16.67 -5.82
CA SER A 126 0.12 16.34 -5.50
C SER A 126 0.99 16.67 -6.72
N GLU A 127 1.88 17.65 -6.59
CA GLU A 127 2.84 18.01 -7.63
C GLU A 127 4.20 17.39 -7.31
N TYR A 128 4.67 16.50 -8.19
CA TYR A 128 5.97 15.85 -8.10
C TYR A 128 6.99 16.57 -8.98
N THR A 129 8.25 16.58 -8.52
CA THR A 129 9.42 16.91 -9.34
C THR A 129 10.12 15.61 -9.69
N LEU A 130 10.44 15.45 -10.98
CA LEU A 130 11.14 14.28 -11.51
C LEU A 130 12.61 14.68 -11.84
N ASP A 131 13.50 13.71 -11.70
CA ASP A 131 14.86 13.84 -12.26
C ASP A 131 14.86 13.57 -13.78
N GLU A 132 16.05 13.65 -14.40
CA GLU A 132 16.24 13.42 -15.84
C GLU A 132 15.86 12.00 -16.29
N SER A 133 15.84 11.04 -15.36
CA SER A 133 15.43 9.64 -15.61
C SER A 133 13.93 9.39 -15.37
N GLY A 134 13.18 10.42 -14.95
CA GLY A 134 11.75 10.34 -14.64
C GLY A 134 11.44 9.81 -13.23
N VAL A 135 12.45 9.71 -12.35
CA VAL A 135 12.25 9.30 -10.96
C VAL A 135 11.80 10.48 -10.10
N ARG A 136 10.85 10.27 -9.22
CA ARG A 136 10.36 11.26 -8.26
C ARG A 136 11.48 11.62 -7.26
N ILE A 137 11.83 12.90 -7.16
CA ILE A 137 12.83 13.43 -6.21
C ILE A 137 12.24 14.38 -5.19
N ALA A 138 11.06 14.94 -5.47
CA ALA A 138 10.30 15.76 -4.52
C ALA A 138 8.80 15.70 -4.83
N MET A 139 7.98 16.09 -3.84
CA MET A 139 6.55 16.31 -4.00
C MET A 139 6.10 17.44 -3.08
N ARG A 140 5.07 18.17 -3.49
CA ARG A 140 4.35 19.11 -2.62
C ARG A 140 2.85 18.97 -2.77
N PHE A 141 2.14 19.29 -1.69
CA PHE A 141 0.68 19.31 -1.68
C PHE A 141 0.15 20.72 -2.03
N LEU A 142 -0.88 20.73 -2.87
CA LEU A 142 -1.57 21.96 -3.28
C LEU A 142 -3.08 21.79 -3.09
N ASP A 143 -3.78 22.93 -2.94
CA ASP A 143 -5.23 23.00 -3.02
C ASP A 143 -5.73 23.06 -4.48
N GLU A 144 -7.03 23.21 -4.66
CA GLU A 144 -7.68 23.36 -5.97
C GLU A 144 -7.28 24.63 -6.74
N ASN A 145 -6.70 25.63 -6.06
CA ASN A 145 -6.20 26.89 -6.65
C ASN A 145 -4.69 26.85 -6.89
N ASN A 146 -4.05 25.69 -6.75
CA ASN A 146 -2.60 25.49 -6.80
C ASN A 146 -1.83 26.25 -5.71
N THR A 147 -2.46 26.57 -4.58
CA THR A 147 -1.80 27.15 -3.41
C THR A 147 -1.19 26.04 -2.55
N PRO A 148 0.06 26.16 -2.07
CA PRO A 148 0.65 25.19 -1.16
C PRO A 148 -0.17 25.00 0.11
N VAL A 149 -0.45 23.74 0.46
CA VAL A 149 -1.21 23.36 1.67
C VAL A 149 -0.50 22.26 2.43
N GLU A 150 -0.86 22.07 3.68
CA GLU A 150 -0.45 20.91 4.48
C GLU A 150 -1.53 19.84 4.45
N ASN A 151 -1.09 18.57 4.42
CA ASN A 151 -2.00 17.47 4.63
C ASN A 151 -2.41 17.36 6.12
N ARG A 152 -3.27 16.37 6.45
CA ARG A 152 -3.72 16.15 7.83
C ARG A 152 -2.59 15.92 8.85
N ASN A 153 -1.40 15.50 8.39
CA ASN A 153 -0.21 15.28 9.22
C ASN A 153 0.73 16.50 9.24
N LYS A 154 0.25 17.67 8.82
CA LYS A 154 1.02 18.93 8.73
C LYS A 154 2.24 18.84 7.79
N ILE A 155 2.22 17.93 6.83
CA ILE A 155 3.25 17.81 5.81
C ILE A 155 2.80 18.59 4.58
N ASN A 156 3.65 19.51 4.09
CA ASN A 156 3.47 20.17 2.80
C ASN A 156 4.29 19.46 1.72
N ASN A 157 5.54 19.11 1.99
CA ASN A 157 6.41 18.55 0.97
C ASN A 157 7.27 17.38 1.46
N TYR A 158 7.65 16.55 0.48
CA TYR A 158 8.57 15.43 0.60
C TYR A 158 9.79 15.68 -0.26
N LYS A 159 10.95 15.16 0.18
CA LYS A 159 12.16 15.06 -0.65
C LYS A 159 12.67 13.64 -0.58
N TRP A 160 13.08 13.12 -1.74
CA TRP A 160 13.63 11.77 -1.86
C TRP A 160 15.00 11.78 -2.50
N LYS A 161 15.81 10.83 -2.08
CA LYS A 161 17.14 10.59 -2.64
C LYS A 161 17.42 9.09 -2.62
N ARG A 162 17.83 8.53 -3.76
CA ARG A 162 18.39 7.18 -3.78
C ARG A 162 19.81 7.24 -3.23
N LEU A 163 20.09 6.43 -2.21
CA LEU A 163 21.39 6.33 -1.57
C LEU A 163 22.29 5.33 -2.32
N PRO A 164 23.64 5.38 -2.10
CA PRO A 164 24.58 4.47 -2.77
C PRO A 164 24.34 2.97 -2.47
N ASP A 165 23.75 2.63 -1.34
CA ASP A 165 23.37 1.27 -0.96
C ASP A 165 22.03 0.81 -1.55
N GLY A 166 21.39 1.66 -2.37
CA GLY A 166 20.12 1.38 -3.03
C GLY A 166 18.87 1.74 -2.24
N MET A 167 19.00 2.12 -0.97
CA MET A 167 17.85 2.60 -0.18
C MET A 167 17.33 3.92 -0.73
N VAL A 168 16.04 4.18 -0.52
CA VAL A 168 15.39 5.46 -0.81
C VAL A 168 15.20 6.22 0.49
N GLN A 169 15.91 7.32 0.65
CA GLN A 169 15.73 8.26 1.75
C GLN A 169 14.53 9.15 1.50
N GLU A 170 13.69 9.36 2.52
CA GLU A 170 12.55 10.27 2.52
C GLU A 170 12.66 11.27 3.67
N LEU A 171 12.53 12.55 3.34
CA LEU A 171 12.44 13.65 4.31
C LEU A 171 11.13 14.41 4.08
N ARG A 172 10.52 14.92 5.16
CA ARG A 172 9.23 15.60 5.16
C ARG A 172 9.32 16.95 5.82
N TYR A 173 8.61 17.93 5.26
CA TYR A 173 8.63 19.31 5.74
C TYR A 173 7.22 19.90 5.73
N ASN A 174 6.97 20.80 6.70
CA ASN A 174 5.77 21.63 6.71
C ASN A 174 5.91 22.87 5.80
N LEU A 175 4.90 23.74 5.76
CA LEU A 175 4.93 24.99 4.99
C LEU A 175 6.02 25.97 5.45
N ALA A 176 6.39 25.93 6.72
CA ALA A 176 7.48 26.76 7.25
C ALA A 176 8.88 26.22 6.89
N GLY A 177 8.97 25.03 6.27
CA GLY A 177 10.23 24.36 5.94
C GLY A 177 10.85 23.60 7.11
N GLU A 178 10.12 23.40 8.18
CA GLU A 178 10.56 22.64 9.34
C GLU A 178 10.34 21.14 9.09
N SER A 179 11.24 20.29 9.60
CA SER A 179 11.11 18.84 9.54
C SER A 179 9.89 18.34 10.31
N VAL A 180 9.12 17.46 9.69
CA VAL A 180 7.87 16.93 10.26
C VAL A 180 7.99 15.42 10.44
N VAL A 181 7.52 14.91 11.57
CA VAL A 181 7.34 13.46 11.80
C VAL A 181 6.24 12.91 10.92
N MET A 182 6.24 11.60 10.67
CA MET A 182 5.21 10.95 9.84
C MET A 182 3.83 11.10 10.47
N ASN A 183 3.72 10.85 11.76
CA ASN A 183 2.54 11.11 12.61
C ASN A 183 2.97 11.02 14.09
N GLU A 184 2.04 11.27 15.01
CA GLU A 184 2.31 11.24 16.47
C GLU A 184 2.82 9.87 16.97
N PHE A 185 2.48 8.80 16.28
CA PHE A 185 2.82 7.42 16.64
C PHE A 185 4.07 6.90 15.92
N CYS A 186 4.54 7.61 14.89
CA CYS A 186 5.77 7.30 14.17
C CYS A 186 6.61 8.58 14.08
N PRO A 187 7.34 8.95 15.14
CA PRO A 187 8.08 10.22 15.24
C PRO A 187 9.35 10.24 14.39
N PHE A 188 9.23 9.84 13.13
CA PHE A 188 10.33 9.67 12.19
C PHE A 188 10.49 10.91 11.32
N TYR A 189 11.62 11.57 11.41
CA TYR A 189 11.99 12.71 10.56
C TYR A 189 12.60 12.27 9.23
N GLU A 190 13.41 11.19 9.25
CA GLU A 190 14.02 10.57 8.09
C GLU A 190 13.62 9.12 8.02
N LEU A 191 12.99 8.72 6.92
CA LEU A 191 12.74 7.33 6.61
C LEU A 191 13.68 6.85 5.52
N ARG A 192 14.03 5.55 5.58
CA ARG A 192 14.72 4.86 4.49
C ARG A 192 13.95 3.60 4.14
N PHE A 193 13.66 3.48 2.86
CA PHE A 193 12.94 2.35 2.29
C PHE A 193 13.91 1.42 1.56
N THR A 194 13.72 0.12 1.75
CA THR A 194 14.39 -0.93 1.00
C THR A 194 13.37 -1.64 0.12
N TYR A 195 13.76 -1.96 -1.10
CA TYR A 195 12.93 -2.65 -2.07
C TYR A 195 13.62 -3.94 -2.51
N ASP A 196 12.84 -4.97 -2.85
CA ASP A 196 13.35 -6.17 -3.48
C ASP A 196 13.60 -5.98 -4.99
N ALA A 197 14.03 -7.05 -5.67
CA ALA A 197 14.32 -7.02 -7.11
C ALA A 197 13.05 -6.78 -7.98
N ASN A 198 11.85 -7.01 -7.45
CA ASN A 198 10.58 -6.77 -8.13
C ASN A 198 10.06 -5.33 -7.88
N GLY A 199 10.75 -4.58 -7.01
CA GLY A 199 10.36 -3.24 -6.61
C GLY A 199 9.25 -3.22 -5.55
N PHE A 200 9.10 -4.30 -4.77
CA PHE A 200 8.22 -4.31 -3.61
C PHE A 200 8.96 -3.81 -2.38
N VAL A 201 8.32 -2.93 -1.60
CA VAL A 201 8.89 -2.46 -0.34
C VAL A 201 9.03 -3.63 0.63
N THR A 202 10.24 -3.80 1.20
CA THR A 202 10.56 -4.86 2.17
C THR A 202 10.86 -4.30 3.55
N ARG A 203 11.26 -3.03 3.63
CA ARG A 203 11.57 -2.39 4.90
C ARG A 203 11.32 -0.89 4.83
N MET A 204 10.79 -0.33 5.92
CA MET A 204 10.76 1.10 6.21
C MET A 204 11.43 1.32 7.55
N ALA A 205 12.47 2.13 7.60
CA ALA A 205 13.26 2.31 8.81
C ALA A 205 13.52 3.78 9.11
N ASN A 206 13.61 4.09 10.40
CA ASN A 206 13.90 5.41 10.92
C ASN A 206 15.40 5.61 11.08
N TYR A 207 15.92 6.69 10.54
CA TYR A 207 17.34 7.06 10.60
C TYR A 207 17.54 8.45 11.18
N GLN A 208 18.70 8.64 11.81
CA GLN A 208 19.20 9.93 12.25
C GLN A 208 20.72 9.95 12.06
N ALA A 209 21.22 10.94 11.31
CA ALA A 209 22.65 11.08 11.02
C ALA A 209 23.30 9.76 10.54
N ASP A 210 22.71 9.10 9.56
CA ASP A 210 23.13 7.82 8.97
C ASP A 210 23.12 6.59 9.90
N THR A 211 22.58 6.75 11.11
CA THR A 211 22.44 5.65 12.07
C THR A 211 20.96 5.29 12.22
N LEU A 212 20.68 3.99 12.33
CA LEU A 212 19.33 3.52 12.66
C LEU A 212 18.91 4.12 14.00
N TYR A 213 17.80 4.88 13.99
CA TYR A 213 17.34 5.58 15.18
C TYR A 213 16.82 4.60 16.23
N ASN A 214 17.39 4.66 17.42
CA ASN A 214 16.92 3.83 18.53
C ASN A 214 15.78 4.55 19.25
N CYS A 215 14.55 4.22 18.89
CA CYS A 215 13.37 4.73 19.56
C CYS A 215 13.16 4.00 20.88
N THR A 216 13.19 4.75 21.98
CA THR A 216 12.99 4.26 23.35
C THR A 216 11.79 4.96 23.99
N ALA A 217 11.31 4.49 25.13
CA ALA A 217 10.26 5.14 25.90
C ALA A 217 10.62 6.61 26.25
N GLU A 218 11.90 6.93 26.39
CA GLU A 218 12.38 8.26 26.77
C GLU A 218 12.30 9.27 25.61
N ASN A 219 12.57 8.83 24.36
CA ASN A 219 12.65 9.71 23.20
C ASN A 219 11.51 9.58 22.19
N CYS A 220 10.73 8.50 22.26
CA CYS A 220 9.61 8.22 21.36
C CYS A 220 8.30 7.93 22.10
N GLY A 221 8.24 8.18 23.40
CA GLY A 221 7.13 7.70 24.23
C GLY A 221 7.14 6.17 24.29
N ASP A 222 5.97 5.56 24.28
CA ASP A 222 5.82 4.10 24.42
C ASP A 222 5.99 3.32 23.10
N ILE A 223 6.47 3.95 22.02
CA ILE A 223 6.43 3.32 20.70
C ILE A 223 7.53 2.30 20.51
N GLY A 224 8.77 2.54 21.00
CA GLY A 224 9.88 1.59 20.95
C GLY A 224 10.22 1.03 19.57
N VAL A 225 9.92 1.77 18.48
CA VAL A 225 10.04 1.27 17.12
C VAL A 225 11.21 1.92 16.38
N SER A 226 11.93 1.13 15.60
CA SER A 226 13.00 1.61 14.73
C SER A 226 12.75 1.29 13.26
N TYR A 227 12.09 0.16 12.97
CA TYR A 227 11.76 -0.20 11.59
C TYR A 227 10.59 -1.17 11.50
N PHE A 228 10.04 -1.21 10.29
CA PHE A 228 9.00 -2.13 9.86
C PHE A 228 9.54 -3.05 8.78
N LEU A 229 9.13 -4.32 8.79
CA LEU A 229 9.38 -5.28 7.72
C LEU A 229 8.07 -5.62 7.03
N PHE A 230 8.16 -5.81 5.72
CA PHE A 230 7.06 -6.18 4.84
C PHE A 230 7.46 -7.41 4.02
N GLU A 231 6.63 -8.42 4.01
CA GLU A 231 6.80 -9.60 3.17
C GLU A 231 5.69 -9.62 2.13
N ASN A 232 6.07 -9.69 0.87
CA ASN A 232 5.14 -9.76 -0.24
C ASN A 232 5.28 -11.11 -0.95
N ASN A 233 4.19 -11.60 -1.55
CA ASN A 233 4.29 -12.73 -2.47
C ASN A 233 4.81 -12.29 -3.85
N ALA A 234 4.95 -13.23 -4.78
CA ALA A 234 5.45 -12.95 -6.13
C ALA A 234 4.50 -12.05 -6.96
N ALA A 235 3.23 -11.95 -6.60
CA ALA A 235 2.26 -11.07 -7.24
C ALA A 235 2.28 -9.64 -6.66
N GLY A 236 2.94 -9.42 -5.52
CA GLY A 236 3.03 -8.13 -4.84
C GLY A 236 1.99 -7.92 -3.74
N ASP A 237 1.31 -8.98 -3.29
CA ASP A 237 0.38 -8.89 -2.18
C ASP A 237 1.14 -8.93 -0.86
N LEU A 238 0.76 -8.06 0.07
CA LEU A 238 1.36 -8.01 1.40
C LEU A 238 0.89 -9.20 2.25
N LEU A 239 1.81 -10.12 2.55
CA LEU A 239 1.57 -11.30 3.38
C LEU A 239 1.86 -11.05 4.85
N SER A 240 2.84 -10.20 5.17
CA SER A 240 3.27 -9.94 6.53
C SER A 240 3.70 -8.47 6.71
N PHE A 241 3.38 -7.96 7.88
CA PHE A 241 3.86 -6.67 8.39
C PHE A 241 4.32 -6.86 9.83
N SER A 242 5.54 -6.46 10.15
CA SER A 242 6.07 -6.57 11.52
C SER A 242 6.86 -5.34 11.95
N VAL A 243 6.88 -5.10 13.27
CA VAL A 243 7.45 -3.92 13.93
C VAL A 243 8.64 -4.35 14.80
N HIS A 244 9.73 -3.62 14.70
CA HIS A 244 10.98 -3.96 15.38
C HIS A 244 11.64 -2.73 16.02
N ASN A 245 12.29 -2.95 17.16
CA ASN A 245 13.22 -2.00 17.75
C ASN A 245 14.60 -2.04 17.07
N ALA A 246 15.53 -1.18 17.47
CA ALA A 246 16.85 -1.12 16.86
C ALA A 246 17.73 -2.36 17.10
N SER A 247 17.42 -3.17 18.13
CA SER A 247 18.10 -4.45 18.38
C SER A 247 17.53 -5.61 17.53
N GLY A 248 16.50 -5.37 16.74
CA GLY A 248 15.85 -6.40 15.93
C GLY A 248 14.78 -7.22 16.65
N GLN A 249 14.43 -6.85 17.88
CA GLN A 249 13.37 -7.51 18.62
C GLN A 249 12.02 -6.96 18.21
N SER A 250 10.98 -7.81 18.22
CA SER A 250 9.60 -7.40 18.01
C SER A 250 9.18 -6.35 19.05
N SER A 251 8.39 -5.37 18.62
CA SER A 251 7.92 -4.28 19.48
C SER A 251 6.46 -3.97 19.19
N ASN A 252 5.63 -3.94 20.24
CA ASN A 252 4.24 -3.51 20.10
C ASN A 252 4.16 -2.01 19.82
N LEU A 253 3.31 -1.63 18.87
CA LEU A 253 2.89 -0.23 18.72
C LEU A 253 1.68 0.07 19.61
N TYR A 254 1.27 1.35 19.63
CA TYR A 254 0.12 1.83 20.40
C TYR A 254 -1.19 1.06 20.11
N TRP A 255 -1.31 0.44 18.95
CA TRP A 255 -2.45 -0.42 18.60
C TRP A 255 -2.39 -1.82 19.24
N GLY A 256 -1.31 -2.16 19.98
CA GLY A 256 -1.17 -3.35 20.81
C GLY A 256 -0.54 -4.57 20.13
N TRP A 257 -0.34 -4.58 18.79
CA TRP A 257 0.29 -5.70 18.10
C TRP A 257 1.64 -5.28 17.47
N SER A 258 2.51 -6.25 17.29
CA SER A 258 3.82 -6.12 16.66
C SER A 258 3.89 -6.79 15.28
N LYS A 259 3.00 -7.74 15.00
CA LYS A 259 3.01 -8.49 13.75
C LYS A 259 1.58 -8.76 13.26
N ARG A 260 1.41 -8.66 11.96
CA ARG A 260 0.20 -9.02 11.24
C ARG A 260 0.53 -9.96 10.10
N LEU A 261 -0.23 -11.05 9.97
CA LEU A 261 -0.19 -11.98 8.85
C LEU A 261 -1.49 -11.87 8.07
N ASN A 262 -1.41 -11.90 6.75
CA ASN A 262 -2.55 -11.91 5.85
C ASN A 262 -2.57 -13.23 5.05
N ILE A 263 -3.75 -13.81 4.94
CA ILE A 263 -4.06 -14.84 3.95
C ILE A 263 -4.77 -14.13 2.81
N VAL A 264 -4.21 -14.22 1.62
CA VAL A 264 -4.78 -13.62 0.40
C VAL A 264 -5.25 -14.71 -0.56
N ASP A 265 -6.30 -14.42 -1.33
CA ASP A 265 -6.77 -15.31 -2.38
C ASP A 265 -6.01 -15.09 -3.70
N GLU A 266 -6.39 -15.80 -4.74
CA GLU A 266 -5.78 -15.71 -6.08
C GLU A 266 -5.99 -14.35 -6.78
N ASN A 267 -6.93 -13.52 -6.28
CA ASN A 267 -7.22 -12.18 -6.78
C ASN A 267 -6.52 -11.07 -5.97
N GLY A 268 -5.75 -11.43 -4.93
CA GLY A 268 -5.09 -10.47 -4.04
C GLY A 268 -5.98 -9.92 -2.94
N PHE A 269 -7.16 -10.50 -2.70
CA PHE A 269 -8.03 -10.09 -1.59
C PHE A 269 -7.60 -10.71 -0.28
N VAL A 270 -7.54 -9.89 0.77
CA VAL A 270 -7.20 -10.35 2.12
C VAL A 270 -8.40 -11.06 2.74
N MET A 271 -8.35 -12.38 2.78
CA MET A 271 -9.41 -13.25 3.32
C MET A 271 -9.36 -13.36 4.83
N GLU A 272 -8.17 -13.35 5.41
CA GLU A 272 -7.97 -13.41 6.86
C GLU A 272 -6.74 -12.58 7.25
N THR A 273 -6.86 -11.83 8.33
CA THR A 273 -5.76 -11.13 8.98
C THR A 273 -5.62 -11.66 10.39
N THR A 274 -4.41 -12.08 10.78
CA THR A 274 -4.08 -12.49 12.15
C THR A 274 -3.05 -11.55 12.74
N GLN A 275 -3.25 -11.13 14.00
CA GLN A 275 -2.39 -10.20 14.73
C GLN A 275 -1.75 -10.87 15.94
N PHE A 276 -0.48 -10.55 16.17
CA PHE A 276 0.34 -11.07 17.26
C PHE A 276 0.99 -9.93 18.02
N ASP A 277 1.23 -10.13 19.30
CA ASP A 277 2.00 -9.21 20.12
C ASP A 277 3.53 -9.41 19.94
N GLN A 278 4.32 -8.68 20.70
CA GLN A 278 5.79 -8.73 20.63
C GLN A 278 6.38 -10.08 21.09
N ASP A 279 5.64 -10.85 21.87
CA ASP A 279 6.04 -12.17 22.36
C ASP A 279 5.59 -13.29 21.37
N ASN A 280 5.04 -12.88 20.22
CA ASN A 280 4.47 -13.73 19.17
C ASN A 280 3.27 -14.57 19.65
N GLU A 281 2.57 -14.08 20.67
CA GLU A 281 1.31 -14.62 21.12
C GLU A 281 0.15 -13.94 20.38
N TYR A 282 -1.00 -14.62 20.26
CA TYR A 282 -2.18 -14.02 19.67
C TYR A 282 -2.58 -12.76 20.42
N LEU A 283 -2.86 -11.69 19.66
CA LEU A 283 -3.32 -10.43 20.25
C LEU A 283 -4.52 -10.67 21.17
N GLY A 284 -4.46 -10.08 22.36
CA GLY A 284 -5.49 -10.16 23.38
C GLY A 284 -5.91 -8.78 23.91
N GLY A 285 -6.65 -8.78 25.00
CA GLY A 285 -7.05 -7.56 25.69
C GLY A 285 -8.20 -6.82 25.01
N LYS A 286 -7.95 -5.61 24.50
CA LYS A 286 -8.98 -4.74 23.89
C LYS A 286 -9.32 -5.08 22.43
N ASN A 287 -8.54 -5.93 21.79
CA ASN A 287 -8.70 -6.28 20.37
C ASN A 287 -8.73 -7.80 20.22
N LEU A 288 -9.41 -8.27 19.19
CA LEU A 288 -9.42 -9.67 18.80
C LEU A 288 -8.31 -9.94 17.77
N PRO A 289 -7.65 -11.12 17.85
CA PRO A 289 -6.49 -11.41 17.01
C PRO A 289 -6.81 -11.67 15.54
N ILE A 290 -8.02 -12.12 15.21
CA ILE A 290 -8.36 -12.58 13.87
C ILE A 290 -9.50 -11.78 13.29
N ILE A 291 -9.32 -11.33 12.04
CA ILE A 291 -10.35 -10.69 11.23
C ILE A 291 -10.49 -11.48 9.94
N LYS A 292 -11.66 -12.10 9.72
CA LYS A 292 -12.01 -12.74 8.45
C LYS A 292 -12.80 -11.76 7.58
N SER A 293 -12.50 -11.74 6.28
CA SER A 293 -13.20 -10.96 5.26
C SER A 293 -13.87 -11.87 4.25
N GLU A 294 -15.06 -11.49 3.80
CA GLU A 294 -15.82 -12.18 2.75
C GLU A 294 -16.12 -11.17 1.63
N TYR A 295 -15.97 -11.63 0.39
CA TYR A 295 -16.18 -10.82 -0.80
C TYR A 295 -17.26 -11.48 -1.66
N ASP A 296 -18.01 -10.67 -2.40
CA ASP A 296 -18.97 -11.16 -3.39
C ASP A 296 -18.29 -11.57 -4.72
N GLU A 297 -19.07 -12.03 -5.65
CA GLU A 297 -18.61 -12.43 -7.00
C GLU A 297 -17.98 -11.28 -7.80
N HIS A 298 -18.31 -10.05 -7.44
CA HIS A 298 -17.74 -8.85 -8.06
C HIS A 298 -16.42 -8.41 -7.39
N GLY A 299 -16.08 -8.98 -6.23
CA GLY A 299 -14.93 -8.58 -5.41
C GLY A 299 -15.21 -7.38 -4.51
N ALA A 300 -16.47 -7.09 -4.20
CA ALA A 300 -16.80 -6.13 -3.17
C ALA A 300 -16.76 -6.81 -1.78
N LEU A 301 -16.17 -6.15 -0.79
CA LEU A 301 -16.12 -6.63 0.59
C LEU A 301 -17.53 -6.60 1.19
N VAL A 302 -18.16 -7.76 1.39
CA VAL A 302 -19.53 -7.85 1.91
C VAL A 302 -19.61 -8.08 3.41
N LYS A 303 -18.53 -8.63 4.03
CA LYS A 303 -18.57 -8.94 5.45
C LYS A 303 -17.17 -8.94 6.07
N ARG A 304 -17.07 -8.45 7.30
CA ARG A 304 -15.92 -8.65 8.20
C ARG A 304 -16.39 -9.30 9.48
N ILE A 305 -15.60 -10.24 9.97
CA ILE A 305 -15.92 -11.03 11.18
C ILE A 305 -14.70 -10.99 12.09
N SER A 306 -14.92 -10.57 13.33
CA SER A 306 -13.90 -10.58 14.39
C SER A 306 -13.96 -11.91 15.13
N MET A 307 -12.80 -12.53 15.37
CA MET A 307 -12.71 -13.86 15.98
C MET A 307 -11.64 -13.89 17.07
N ASP A 308 -11.83 -14.77 18.03
CA ASP A 308 -10.83 -15.13 19.03
C ASP A 308 -9.71 -16.00 18.42
N LYS A 309 -8.73 -16.38 19.25
CA LYS A 309 -7.58 -17.23 18.83
C LYS A 309 -7.99 -18.65 18.38
N ASP A 310 -9.16 -19.13 18.84
CA ASP A 310 -9.71 -20.45 18.52
C ASP A 310 -10.67 -20.40 17.32
N LYS A 311 -10.72 -19.23 16.63
CA LYS A 311 -11.57 -18.93 15.47
C LYS A 311 -13.07 -18.91 15.76
N ASN A 312 -13.48 -18.72 17.02
CA ASN A 312 -14.86 -18.46 17.35
C ASN A 312 -15.20 -16.98 17.12
N VAL A 313 -16.38 -16.72 16.56
CA VAL A 313 -16.88 -15.34 16.42
C VAL A 313 -17.06 -14.71 17.79
N GLU A 314 -16.42 -13.56 18.03
CA GLU A 314 -16.46 -12.92 19.34
C GLU A 314 -16.60 -11.39 19.19
N ASN A 315 -17.25 -10.77 20.17
CA ASN A 315 -17.42 -9.32 20.23
C ASN A 315 -16.09 -8.63 20.49
N ASN A 316 -15.72 -7.66 19.66
CA ASN A 316 -14.56 -6.83 19.93
C ASN A 316 -14.80 -6.06 21.25
N PRO A 317 -13.92 -6.20 22.26
CA PRO A 317 -14.08 -5.55 23.55
C PRO A 317 -14.15 -4.02 23.48
N ALA A 318 -13.59 -3.40 22.44
CA ALA A 318 -13.53 -1.95 22.30
C ALA A 318 -14.89 -1.33 21.90
N ASP A 319 -15.68 -2.02 21.06
CA ASP A 319 -16.92 -1.46 20.51
C ASP A 319 -18.12 -2.41 20.53
N GLY A 320 -17.94 -3.68 20.96
CA GLY A 320 -18.97 -4.70 21.01
C GLY A 320 -19.34 -5.31 19.65
N VAL A 321 -18.59 -4.97 18.58
CA VAL A 321 -18.89 -5.43 17.23
C VAL A 321 -18.14 -6.73 16.93
N ALA A 322 -18.88 -7.75 16.51
CA ALA A 322 -18.32 -9.00 16.01
C ALA A 322 -18.37 -9.07 14.47
N ILE A 323 -19.45 -8.57 13.89
CA ILE A 323 -19.70 -8.69 12.45
C ILE A 323 -20.04 -7.32 11.88
N THR A 324 -19.38 -6.96 10.78
CA THR A 324 -19.75 -5.79 9.96
C THR A 324 -20.18 -6.29 8.59
N LYS A 325 -21.40 -5.92 8.15
CA LYS A 325 -21.94 -6.23 6.82
C LYS A 325 -22.01 -4.95 5.98
N TYR A 326 -21.72 -5.09 4.70
CA TYR A 326 -21.74 -4.01 3.72
C TYR A 326 -22.71 -4.35 2.61
N THR A 327 -23.56 -3.40 2.22
CA THR A 327 -24.47 -3.54 1.07
C THR A 327 -24.11 -2.57 -0.02
N TYR A 328 -24.47 -2.93 -1.24
CA TYR A 328 -24.10 -2.18 -2.45
C TYR A 328 -25.33 -2.03 -3.36
N ASP A 329 -25.36 -0.95 -4.13
CA ASP A 329 -26.34 -0.77 -5.21
C ASP A 329 -25.95 -1.61 -6.44
N GLU A 330 -26.79 -1.60 -7.47
CA GLU A 330 -26.56 -2.31 -8.72
C GLU A 330 -25.28 -1.86 -9.44
N GLN A 331 -24.84 -0.63 -9.21
CA GLN A 331 -23.61 -0.07 -9.76
C GLN A 331 -22.36 -0.49 -8.97
N GLY A 332 -22.52 -1.09 -7.77
CA GLY A 332 -21.43 -1.51 -6.88
C GLY A 332 -20.96 -0.43 -5.91
N ARG A 333 -21.73 0.65 -5.72
CA ARG A 333 -21.43 1.67 -4.72
C ARG A 333 -22.01 1.25 -3.37
N ARG A 334 -21.25 1.48 -2.29
CA ARG A 334 -21.71 1.10 -0.95
C ARG A 334 -22.89 1.96 -0.51
N THR A 335 -23.99 1.29 -0.15
CA THR A 335 -25.22 1.94 0.33
C THR A 335 -25.32 1.95 1.84
N GLU A 336 -24.83 0.89 2.51
CA GLU A 336 -25.00 0.76 3.94
C GLU A 336 -23.82 0.02 4.59
N THR A 337 -23.59 0.30 5.89
CA THR A 337 -22.67 -0.44 6.76
C THR A 337 -23.40 -0.75 8.07
N LEU A 338 -23.68 -2.02 8.30
CA LEU A 338 -24.37 -2.51 9.49
C LEU A 338 -23.42 -3.27 10.40
N LYS A 339 -23.50 -3.02 11.69
CA LYS A 339 -22.65 -3.63 12.71
C LYS A 339 -23.49 -4.51 13.64
N TYR A 340 -23.00 -5.69 13.93
CA TYR A 340 -23.69 -6.68 14.74
C TYR A 340 -22.76 -7.24 15.82
N ASP A 341 -23.34 -7.68 16.92
CA ASP A 341 -22.66 -8.52 17.91
C ASP A 341 -22.54 -9.97 17.42
N LYS A 342 -21.92 -10.84 18.23
CA LYS A 342 -21.72 -12.26 17.89
C LYS A 342 -23.03 -13.08 17.78
N ASN A 343 -24.13 -12.57 18.32
CA ASN A 343 -25.45 -13.19 18.22
C ASN A 343 -26.28 -12.60 17.06
N GLU A 344 -25.64 -11.84 16.19
CA GLU A 344 -26.27 -11.11 15.08
C GLU A 344 -27.31 -10.07 15.51
N VAL A 345 -27.19 -9.52 16.71
CA VAL A 345 -28.00 -8.39 17.17
C VAL A 345 -27.31 -7.08 16.71
N LEU A 346 -28.11 -6.16 16.16
CA LEU A 346 -27.60 -4.87 15.66
C LEU A 346 -26.99 -4.04 16.79
N VAL A 347 -25.74 -3.62 16.63
CA VAL A 347 -25.04 -2.71 17.55
C VAL A 347 -25.36 -1.28 17.14
N PRO A 348 -25.97 -0.46 18.02
CA PRO A 348 -26.27 0.92 17.69
C PRO A 348 -25.02 1.72 17.38
N ALA A 349 -25.12 2.66 16.42
CA ALA A 349 -24.06 3.63 16.20
C ALA A 349 -23.82 4.43 17.49
N LYS A 350 -22.58 4.53 17.96
CA LYS A 350 -22.25 5.45 19.06
C LYS A 350 -22.50 6.88 18.56
N VAL A 351 -23.40 7.58 19.23
CA VAL A 351 -23.72 9.01 18.98
C VAL A 351 -22.56 9.88 19.42
#